data_a8549aa19ad7f57ec2c5fa5f18792d54
#
_entry.id   a8549aa19ad7f57ec2c5fa5f18792d54
#
_cell.length_a   1.000
_cell.length_b   1.000
_cell.length_c   1.000
_cell.angle_alpha   90.00
_cell.angle_beta   90.00
_cell.angle_gamma   90.00
#
_symmetry.space_group_name_H-M   'P 1'
#
loop_
_entity.id
_entity.type
_entity.pdbx_description
1 polymer ?
#
loop_
_entity_poly.entity_id
_entity_poly.type
_entity_poly.pdbx_seq_one_letter_code
_entity_poly.pdbx_strand_id
1 'polypeptide(L)'
;MSSADASSEQRRSHNLNASLNPRLNSRRGLLRLVAIACVATLSACSDAGGGFRPLYGSLGSGGAAADQKLAAVEFAPIPGRVGQRIRNELIFQSTGGGLPLPPEYRLDVAVRESVASTLVKIDGNAQGQVYNLDASFQLIRISDKVVVAKGVSYGRAGFERNTSIFSNVRAREDAENRAAKTVGEELRTRLMAYLSRPA
;
A
#
# COMPACT_ATOMS: atom_id res chain seq x y z
N MET A 1 -75.14 36.15 26.78
CA MET A 1 -75.33 35.35 27.98
C MET A 1 -73.94 34.88 28.37
N SER A 2 -73.48 35.58 29.27
CA SER A 2 -73.28 35.43 30.71
C SER A 2 -71.87 34.91 30.96
N SER A 3 -71.08 35.73 31.39
CA SER A 3 -70.59 36.15 32.74
C SER A 3 -69.32 35.41 33.05
N ALA A 4 -68.23 36.17 33.20
CA ALA A 4 -67.70 36.77 34.44
C ALA A 4 -67.10 35.64 35.33
N ASP A 5 -65.97 35.72 35.95
CA ASP A 5 -65.33 36.69 36.81
C ASP A 5 -63.88 36.18 37.03
N ALA A 6 -62.90 36.97 36.94
CA ALA A 6 -62.25 37.83 37.94
C ALA A 6 -61.77 37.11 39.20
N SER A 7 -60.52 37.26 39.44
CA SER A 7 -59.84 37.67 40.70
C SER A 7 -58.49 36.95 40.84
N SER A 8 -57.43 37.63 40.65
CA SER A 8 -56.54 38.34 41.61
C SER A 8 -56.17 37.48 42.85
N GLU A 9 -54.96 37.29 43.04
CA GLU A 9 -54.19 37.61 44.25
C GLU A 9 -52.83 36.93 44.21
N GLN A 10 -51.83 37.70 44.05
CA GLN A 10 -50.99 38.33 45.06
C GLN A 10 -49.87 37.48 45.60
N ARG A 11 -48.69 37.86 45.10
CA ARG A 11 -47.45 37.98 45.86
C ARG A 11 -47.13 36.95 46.93
N ARG A 12 -46.03 36.23 46.73
CA ARG A 12 -44.99 36.21 47.74
C ARG A 12 -43.61 35.94 47.12
N SER A 13 -42.86 36.97 47.05
CA SER A 13 -41.41 36.96 46.94
C SER A 13 -40.82 36.12 48.11
N HIS A 14 -40.17 35.03 47.79
CA HIS A 14 -39.20 34.46 48.67
C HIS A 14 -37.82 34.58 47.97
N ASN A 15 -37.12 35.60 48.36
CA ASN A 15 -35.68 35.71 48.28
C ASN A 15 -35.08 34.58 49.13
N LEU A 16 -34.63 33.56 48.51
CA LEU A 16 -33.66 32.66 49.08
C LEU A 16 -32.29 33.01 48.50
N ASN A 17 -31.59 33.91 49.20
CA ASN A 17 -30.18 34.07 49.08
C ASN A 17 -29.51 32.73 49.47
N ALA A 18 -29.33 31.88 48.53
CA ALA A 18 -28.37 30.76 48.63
C ALA A 18 -27.00 31.36 48.48
N SER A 19 -26.33 31.63 49.59
CA SER A 19 -24.91 31.95 49.66
C SER A 19 -24.12 30.78 49.03
N LEU A 20 -23.81 30.94 47.77
CA LEU A 20 -22.95 30.03 47.02
C LEU A 20 -21.53 30.14 47.58
N ASN A 21 -21.12 29.14 48.33
CA ASN A 21 -19.79 29.00 48.91
C ASN A 21 -18.77 28.90 47.72
N PRO A 22 -17.95 29.94 47.46
CA PRO A 22 -17.12 29.97 46.24
C PRO A 22 -16.01 28.90 46.21
N ARG A 23 -15.77 28.25 47.36
CA ARG A 23 -14.68 27.27 47.46
C ARG A 23 -15.07 25.83 46.98
N LEU A 24 -16.36 25.50 46.97
CA LEU A 24 -16.79 24.16 46.48
C LEU A 24 -17.02 24.13 44.94
N ASN A 25 -17.33 25.29 44.33
CA ASN A 25 -17.51 25.37 42.89
C ASN A 25 -16.21 25.33 42.11
N SER A 26 -15.09 25.75 42.70
CA SER A 26 -13.78 25.72 42.05
C SER A 26 -13.30 24.29 41.75
N ARG A 27 -13.48 23.35 42.66
CA ARG A 27 -13.06 21.94 42.45
C ARG A 27 -13.94 21.22 41.39
N ARG A 28 -15.24 21.50 41.40
CA ARG A 28 -16.17 20.94 40.42
C ARG A 28 -15.99 21.58 39.02
N GLY A 29 -15.64 22.86 38.98
CA GLY A 29 -15.26 23.57 37.75
C GLY A 29 -13.97 23.03 37.14
N LEU A 30 -12.96 22.83 38.01
CA LEU A 30 -11.66 22.28 37.60
C LEU A 30 -11.80 20.83 37.05
N LEU A 31 -12.59 20.00 37.74
CA LEU A 31 -12.88 18.63 37.28
C LEU A 31 -13.62 18.59 35.93
N ARG A 32 -14.55 19.53 35.72
CA ARG A 32 -15.24 19.65 34.42
C ARG A 32 -14.33 20.14 33.31
N LEU A 33 -13.44 21.09 33.58
CA LEU A 33 -12.43 21.55 32.62
C LEU A 33 -11.42 20.46 32.26
N VAL A 34 -10.97 19.67 33.24
CA VAL A 34 -10.08 18.52 32.99
C VAL A 34 -10.80 17.43 32.21
N ALA A 35 -12.06 17.14 32.51
CA ALA A 35 -12.85 16.16 31.73
C ALA A 35 -13.06 16.59 30.27
N ILE A 36 -13.34 17.88 30.02
CA ILE A 36 -13.48 18.44 28.68
C ILE A 36 -12.15 18.42 27.92
N ALA A 37 -11.04 18.75 28.60
CA ALA A 37 -9.70 18.66 28.02
C ALA A 37 -9.30 17.21 27.67
N CYS A 38 -9.62 16.22 28.49
CA CYS A 38 -9.39 14.81 28.18
C CYS A 38 -10.22 14.31 26.99
N VAL A 39 -11.47 14.75 26.84
CA VAL A 39 -12.31 14.40 25.69
C VAL A 39 -11.80 15.07 24.40
N ALA A 40 -11.33 16.31 24.47
CA ALA A 40 -10.74 17.04 23.33
C ALA A 40 -9.41 16.39 22.84
N THR A 41 -8.61 15.83 23.75
CA THR A 41 -7.36 15.13 23.38
C THR A 41 -7.61 13.76 22.74
N LEU A 42 -8.72 13.07 23.06
CA LEU A 42 -9.08 11.81 22.41
C LEU A 42 -9.59 12.00 20.97
N SER A 43 -10.21 13.14 20.64
CA SER A 43 -10.67 13.44 19.29
C SER A 43 -9.55 13.95 18.37
N ALA A 44 -8.42 14.43 18.88
CA ALA A 44 -7.28 14.85 18.07
C ALA A 44 -6.54 13.70 17.39
N CYS A 45 -6.74 12.44 17.83
CA CYS A 45 -6.14 11.26 17.20
C CYS A 45 -6.91 10.75 15.97
N SER A 46 -8.11 11.27 15.66
CA SER A 46 -8.92 10.77 14.54
C SER A 46 -8.76 11.58 13.25
N ASP A 47 -8.17 12.79 13.28
CA ASP A 47 -8.21 13.68 12.12
C ASP A 47 -6.84 14.13 11.59
N ALA A 48 -5.75 13.77 12.24
CA ALA A 48 -4.41 14.01 11.74
C ALA A 48 -3.92 12.79 10.97
N GLY A 49 -4.42 12.57 9.74
CA GLY A 49 -3.78 11.83 8.61
C GLY A 49 -2.99 10.52 8.87
N GLY A 50 -2.94 10.01 10.11
CA GLY A 50 -2.11 8.89 10.54
C GLY A 50 -2.86 7.75 11.23
N GLY A 51 -4.19 7.66 11.09
CA GLY A 51 -4.97 6.51 11.58
C GLY A 51 -4.49 5.21 10.92
N PHE A 52 -4.61 4.09 11.60
CA PHE A 52 -4.34 2.74 11.10
C PHE A 52 -4.93 2.59 9.68
N ARG A 53 -4.10 2.78 8.68
CA ARG A 53 -4.47 2.45 7.31
C ARG A 53 -4.26 0.96 7.14
N PRO A 54 -5.26 0.21 6.66
CA PRO A 54 -5.03 -1.17 6.27
C PRO A 54 -3.82 -1.21 5.32
N LEU A 55 -2.92 -2.15 5.50
CA LEU A 55 -1.73 -2.33 4.65
C LEU A 55 -2.07 -2.40 3.15
N TYR A 56 -3.33 -2.69 2.84
CA TYR A 56 -3.92 -2.78 1.50
C TYR A 56 -4.84 -1.59 1.17
N GLY A 57 -4.92 -0.59 2.05
CA GLY A 57 -5.66 0.65 1.77
C GLY A 57 -4.87 1.53 0.81
N SER A 58 -5.53 2.11 -0.20
CA SER A 58 -4.91 3.06 -1.10
C SER A 58 -4.23 4.20 -0.31
N LEU A 59 -2.94 4.42 -0.57
CA LEU A 59 -2.10 5.44 0.05
C LEU A 59 -2.57 6.85 -0.35
N GLY A 60 -3.63 7.37 0.27
CA GLY A 60 -4.15 8.73 0.00
C GLY A 60 -4.75 8.91 -1.39
N SER A 61 -5.23 10.10 -1.70
CA SER A 61 -5.80 10.42 -3.02
C SER A 61 -4.82 10.22 -4.17
N GLY A 62 -3.51 10.39 -3.95
CA GLY A 62 -2.46 10.12 -4.93
C GLY A 62 -2.22 8.63 -5.18
N GLY A 63 -2.38 7.77 -4.17
CA GLY A 63 -2.23 6.32 -4.31
C GLY A 63 -3.36 5.69 -5.12
N ALA A 64 -4.61 6.07 -4.87
CA ALA A 64 -5.75 5.57 -5.63
C ALA A 64 -5.67 5.95 -7.13
N ALA A 65 -5.21 7.16 -7.44
CA ALA A 65 -5.00 7.58 -8.82
C ALA A 65 -3.85 6.81 -9.50
N ALA A 66 -2.78 6.51 -8.78
CA ALA A 66 -1.66 5.73 -9.30
C ALA A 66 -2.05 4.25 -9.49
N ASP A 67 -2.85 3.66 -8.59
CA ASP A 67 -3.39 2.30 -8.75
C ASP A 67 -4.32 2.21 -9.98
N GLN A 68 -5.17 3.22 -10.23
CA GLN A 68 -6.00 3.28 -11.44
C GLN A 68 -5.15 3.36 -12.72
N LYS A 69 -4.12 4.21 -12.72
CA LYS A 69 -3.18 4.29 -13.85
C LYS A 69 -2.41 2.98 -14.04
N LEU A 70 -2.04 2.28 -12.95
CA LEU A 70 -1.40 0.97 -13.03
C LEU A 70 -2.33 -0.09 -13.62
N ALA A 71 -3.63 -0.06 -13.29
CA ALA A 71 -4.63 -0.93 -13.88
C ALA A 71 -4.88 -0.64 -15.38
N ALA A 72 -4.49 0.55 -15.86
CA ALA A 72 -4.51 0.95 -17.26
C ALA A 72 -3.17 0.69 -17.99
N VAL A 73 -2.27 -0.12 -17.41
CA VAL A 73 -1.03 -0.57 -18.07
C VAL A 73 -1.25 -1.90 -18.77
N GLU A 74 -1.01 -1.94 -20.08
CA GLU A 74 -0.90 -3.18 -20.83
C GLU A 74 0.48 -3.80 -20.65
N PHE A 75 0.55 -5.05 -20.18
CA PHE A 75 1.79 -5.81 -20.04
C PHE A 75 2.01 -6.65 -21.30
N ALA A 76 3.00 -6.30 -22.10
CA ALA A 76 3.35 -7.05 -23.29
C ALA A 76 3.78 -8.48 -22.94
N PRO A 77 3.62 -9.46 -23.85
CA PRO A 77 4.12 -10.82 -23.65
C PRO A 77 5.64 -10.82 -23.40
N ILE A 78 6.07 -11.47 -22.33
CA ILE A 78 7.50 -11.64 -22.00
C ILE A 78 7.88 -13.08 -22.32
N PRO A 79 8.88 -13.34 -23.19
CA PRO A 79 9.26 -14.69 -23.57
C PRO A 79 9.78 -15.53 -22.40
N GLY A 80 9.63 -16.84 -22.50
CA GLY A 80 10.12 -17.81 -21.53
C GLY A 80 9.22 -17.99 -20.30
N ARG A 81 9.50 -19.08 -19.55
CA ARG A 81 8.74 -19.44 -18.33
C ARG A 81 8.82 -18.34 -17.25
N VAL A 82 10.03 -17.84 -17.02
CA VAL A 82 10.31 -16.79 -16.03
C VAL A 82 9.63 -15.49 -16.44
N GLY A 83 9.69 -15.14 -17.74
CA GLY A 83 9.00 -13.98 -18.29
C GLY A 83 7.49 -14.03 -18.09
N GLN A 84 6.86 -15.18 -18.35
CA GLN A 84 5.44 -15.39 -18.09
C GLN A 84 5.11 -15.25 -16.59
N ARG A 85 5.98 -15.76 -15.70
CA ARG A 85 5.79 -15.62 -14.26
C ARG A 85 5.78 -14.14 -13.83
N ILE A 86 6.76 -13.35 -14.31
CA ILE A 86 6.83 -11.91 -14.05
C ILE A 86 5.56 -11.21 -14.57
N ARG A 87 5.16 -11.51 -15.81
CA ARG A 87 3.97 -10.91 -16.42
C ARG A 87 2.70 -11.21 -15.62
N ASN A 88 2.50 -12.46 -15.23
CA ASN A 88 1.33 -12.87 -14.44
C ASN A 88 1.30 -12.20 -13.06
N GLU A 89 2.46 -12.07 -12.42
CA GLU A 89 2.61 -11.35 -11.15
C GLU A 89 2.23 -9.87 -11.29
N LEU A 90 2.72 -9.20 -12.35
CA LEU A 90 2.40 -7.80 -12.64
C LEU A 90 0.91 -7.59 -12.92
N ILE A 91 0.29 -8.46 -13.74
CA ILE A 91 -1.15 -8.40 -14.01
C ILE A 91 -1.95 -8.55 -12.72
N PHE A 92 -1.62 -9.56 -11.90
CA PHE A 92 -2.29 -9.80 -10.63
C PHE A 92 -2.16 -8.61 -9.68
N GLN A 93 -0.95 -8.05 -9.55
CA GLN A 93 -0.69 -6.90 -8.68
C GLN A 93 -1.30 -5.58 -9.19
N SER A 94 -1.54 -5.45 -10.49
CA SER A 94 -2.12 -4.23 -11.08
C SER A 94 -3.64 -4.19 -11.00
N THR A 95 -4.29 -5.34 -11.17
CA THR A 95 -5.76 -5.42 -11.22
C THR A 95 -6.38 -6.03 -9.97
N GLY A 96 -5.56 -6.62 -9.08
CA GLY A 96 -6.06 -7.39 -7.93
C GLY A 96 -6.91 -8.60 -8.33
N GLY A 97 -6.73 -9.11 -9.57
CA GLY A 97 -7.57 -10.17 -10.15
C GLY A 97 -8.86 -9.67 -10.80
N GLY A 98 -9.09 -8.34 -10.85
CA GLY A 98 -10.22 -7.73 -11.56
C GLY A 98 -9.97 -7.57 -13.07
N LEU A 99 -10.95 -6.96 -13.75
CA LEU A 99 -10.82 -6.64 -15.16
C LEU A 99 -9.86 -5.45 -15.36
N PRO A 100 -8.96 -5.50 -16.37
CA PRO A 100 -8.08 -4.39 -16.69
C PRO A 100 -8.89 -3.20 -17.21
N LEU A 101 -8.40 -1.99 -16.96
CA LEU A 101 -8.92 -0.77 -17.55
C LEU A 101 -8.45 -0.63 -19.02
N PRO A 102 -9.10 0.23 -19.83
CA PRO A 102 -8.59 0.58 -21.14
C PRO A 102 -7.13 1.02 -21.07
N PRO A 103 -6.20 0.48 -21.87
CA PRO A 103 -4.78 0.71 -21.72
C PRO A 103 -4.38 2.13 -22.16
N GLU A 104 -3.73 2.87 -21.26
CA GLU A 104 -3.10 4.16 -21.52
C GLU A 104 -1.59 4.04 -21.73
N TYR A 105 -0.99 3.02 -21.11
CA TYR A 105 0.43 2.72 -21.17
C TYR A 105 0.65 1.27 -21.58
N ARG A 106 1.81 1.02 -22.18
CA ARG A 106 2.30 -0.32 -22.48
C ARG A 106 3.65 -0.52 -21.84
N LEU A 107 3.82 -1.64 -21.13
CA LEU A 107 5.08 -2.05 -20.55
C LEU A 107 5.71 -3.16 -21.40
N ASP A 108 6.87 -2.88 -21.97
CA ASP A 108 7.72 -3.86 -22.64
C ASP A 108 8.86 -4.26 -21.69
N VAL A 109 9.08 -5.57 -21.50
CA VAL A 109 10.13 -6.11 -20.63
C VAL A 109 10.94 -7.14 -21.39
N ALA A 110 12.26 -7.01 -21.33
CA ALA A 110 13.21 -8.01 -21.84
C ALA A 110 13.99 -8.60 -20.65
N VAL A 111 14.07 -9.93 -20.58
CA VAL A 111 14.72 -10.65 -19.49
C VAL A 111 16.03 -11.30 -19.94
N ARG A 112 17.03 -11.26 -19.06
CA ARG A 112 18.29 -12.01 -19.18
C ARG A 112 18.46 -12.87 -17.93
N GLU A 113 18.74 -14.12 -18.12
CA GLU A 113 18.92 -15.12 -17.08
C GLU A 113 20.36 -15.62 -17.06
N SER A 114 20.95 -15.79 -15.87
CA SER A 114 22.26 -16.43 -15.69
C SER A 114 22.34 -17.16 -14.35
N VAL A 115 23.22 -18.15 -14.28
CA VAL A 115 23.50 -18.91 -13.05
C VAL A 115 24.98 -18.81 -12.74
N ALA A 116 25.32 -18.39 -11.53
CA ALA A 116 26.69 -18.31 -11.04
C ALA A 116 26.90 -19.30 -9.89
N SER A 117 28.04 -19.99 -9.87
CA SER A 117 28.45 -20.84 -8.75
C SER A 117 29.07 -19.99 -7.65
N THR A 118 28.67 -20.19 -6.40
CA THR A 118 29.13 -19.38 -5.26
C THR A 118 29.96 -20.17 -4.26
N LEU A 119 29.74 -21.50 -4.15
CA LEU A 119 30.44 -22.38 -3.25
C LEU A 119 31.00 -23.54 -4.06
N VAL A 120 32.33 -23.64 -4.08
CA VAL A 120 33.04 -24.74 -4.70
C VAL A 120 33.74 -25.50 -3.57
N LYS A 121 33.49 -26.81 -3.44
CA LYS A 121 34.22 -27.67 -2.52
C LYS A 121 35.66 -27.85 -2.98
N ILE A 122 36.51 -28.36 -2.08
CA ILE A 122 37.93 -28.69 -2.38
C ILE A 122 38.03 -29.70 -3.52
N ASP A 123 37.02 -30.56 -3.71
CA ASP A 123 36.91 -31.53 -4.81
C ASP A 123 36.46 -30.89 -6.15
N GLY A 124 36.32 -29.57 -6.22
CA GLY A 124 35.90 -28.85 -7.42
C GLY A 124 34.37 -28.82 -7.66
N ASN A 125 33.59 -29.50 -6.82
CA ASN A 125 32.12 -29.53 -6.99
C ASN A 125 31.45 -28.26 -6.44
N ALA A 126 30.70 -27.54 -7.29
CA ALA A 126 29.88 -26.40 -6.88
C ALA A 126 28.64 -26.91 -6.16
N GLN A 127 28.48 -26.52 -4.88
CA GLN A 127 27.27 -26.81 -4.11
C GLN A 127 26.28 -25.65 -4.09
N GLY A 128 26.76 -24.42 -3.91
CA GLY A 128 25.94 -23.22 -3.91
C GLY A 128 25.88 -22.59 -5.30
N GLN A 129 24.68 -22.23 -5.73
CA GLN A 129 24.44 -21.49 -6.98
C GLN A 129 23.53 -20.32 -6.73
N VAL A 130 23.70 -19.24 -7.51
CA VAL A 130 22.81 -18.09 -7.54
C VAL A 130 22.24 -17.94 -8.94
N TYR A 131 20.93 -17.97 -9.01
CA TYR A 131 20.20 -17.59 -10.19
C TYR A 131 20.07 -16.08 -10.21
N ASN A 132 20.52 -15.45 -11.31
CA ASN A 132 20.42 -14.01 -11.53
C ASN A 132 19.44 -13.75 -12.68
N LEU A 133 18.57 -12.79 -12.47
CA LEU A 133 17.55 -12.34 -13.40
C LEU A 133 17.63 -10.84 -13.56
N ASP A 134 17.97 -10.37 -14.77
CA ASP A 134 17.99 -8.96 -15.14
C ASP A 134 16.78 -8.69 -16.04
N ALA A 135 15.92 -7.76 -15.67
CA ALA A 135 14.73 -7.35 -16.41
C ALA A 135 14.83 -5.90 -16.83
N SER A 136 15.16 -5.67 -18.09
CA SER A 136 15.16 -4.33 -18.70
C SER A 136 13.73 -3.99 -19.10
N PHE A 137 13.23 -2.81 -18.73
CA PHE A 137 11.87 -2.39 -19.04
C PHE A 137 11.78 -1.01 -19.67
N GLN A 138 10.73 -0.81 -20.46
CA GLN A 138 10.32 0.47 -21.01
C GLN A 138 8.80 0.62 -20.85
N LEU A 139 8.38 1.73 -20.27
CA LEU A 139 6.99 2.14 -20.18
C LEU A 139 6.72 3.14 -21.30
N ILE A 140 5.80 2.81 -22.19
CA ILE A 140 5.48 3.57 -23.39
C ILE A 140 4.07 4.11 -23.23
N ARG A 141 3.87 5.41 -23.44
CA ARG A 141 2.53 5.99 -23.52
C ARG A 141 1.94 5.65 -24.89
N ILE A 142 0.71 5.08 -24.90
CA ILE A 142 0.10 4.57 -26.14
C ILE A 142 -0.29 5.69 -27.10
N SER A 143 -0.72 6.86 -26.57
CA SER A 143 -1.23 7.98 -27.36
C SER A 143 -0.21 8.59 -28.32
N ASP A 144 1.05 8.72 -27.88
CA ASP A 144 2.14 9.39 -28.62
C ASP A 144 3.35 8.48 -28.85
N LYS A 145 3.30 7.23 -28.36
CA LYS A 145 4.39 6.23 -28.44
C LYS A 145 5.70 6.68 -27.79
N VAL A 146 5.64 7.62 -26.87
CA VAL A 146 6.82 8.12 -26.15
C VAL A 146 7.18 7.17 -25.01
N VAL A 147 8.48 6.85 -24.88
CA VAL A 147 9.01 6.12 -23.72
C VAL A 147 9.06 7.09 -22.53
N VAL A 148 8.17 6.88 -21.57
CA VAL A 148 8.00 7.78 -20.41
C VAL A 148 8.80 7.33 -19.19
N ALA A 149 9.15 6.04 -19.11
CA ALA A 149 10.07 5.51 -18.11
C ALA A 149 10.82 4.31 -18.66
N LYS A 150 12.07 4.14 -18.23
CA LYS A 150 12.90 2.98 -18.54
C LYS A 150 13.83 2.65 -17.39
N GLY A 151 14.28 1.42 -17.30
CA GLY A 151 15.23 1.01 -16.27
C GLY A 151 15.51 -0.50 -16.33
N VAL A 152 16.21 -0.97 -15.31
CA VAL A 152 16.52 -2.40 -15.12
C VAL A 152 16.17 -2.77 -13.69
N SER A 153 15.46 -3.88 -13.52
CA SER A 153 15.18 -4.51 -12.23
C SER A 153 15.93 -5.82 -12.11
N TYR A 154 16.36 -6.14 -10.89
CA TYR A 154 17.22 -7.28 -10.63
C TYR A 154 16.56 -8.25 -9.65
N GLY A 155 16.56 -9.54 -10.00
CA GLY A 155 16.17 -10.62 -9.10
C GLY A 155 17.33 -11.57 -8.89
N ARG A 156 17.59 -11.98 -7.64
CA ARG A 156 18.63 -12.96 -7.31
C ARG A 156 18.09 -13.97 -6.31
N ALA A 157 18.36 -15.26 -6.56
CA ALA A 157 17.93 -16.31 -5.66
C ALA A 157 18.98 -17.40 -5.59
N GLY A 158 19.45 -17.69 -4.37
CA GLY A 158 20.36 -18.79 -4.11
C GLY A 158 19.63 -20.14 -4.11
N PHE A 159 20.29 -21.19 -4.57
CA PHE A 159 19.85 -22.57 -4.46
C PHE A 159 21.06 -23.52 -4.33
N GLU A 160 20.83 -24.67 -3.75
CA GLU A 160 21.87 -25.66 -3.56
C GLU A 160 21.71 -26.81 -4.56
N ARG A 161 22.84 -27.35 -4.97
CA ARG A 161 22.93 -28.61 -5.75
C ARG A 161 23.29 -29.79 -4.85
N ASN A 162 22.58 -30.87 -5.05
CA ASN A 162 22.85 -32.14 -4.40
C ASN A 162 22.98 -33.25 -5.44
N THR A 163 23.14 -34.50 -5.00
CA THR A 163 23.32 -35.66 -5.88
C THR A 163 22.05 -36.04 -6.67
N SER A 164 20.86 -35.59 -6.23
CA SER A 164 19.60 -35.90 -6.88
C SER A 164 19.31 -34.91 -8.01
N ILE A 165 19.19 -35.40 -9.24
CA ILE A 165 18.85 -34.61 -10.43
C ILE A 165 17.48 -33.96 -10.26
N PHE A 166 16.48 -34.68 -9.76
CA PHE A 166 15.13 -34.16 -9.55
C PHE A 166 15.12 -33.01 -8.56
N SER A 167 15.84 -33.18 -7.43
CA SER A 167 15.95 -32.09 -6.43
C SER A 167 16.60 -30.84 -7.01
N ASN A 168 17.63 -31.01 -7.86
CA ASN A 168 18.33 -29.91 -8.50
C ASN A 168 17.40 -29.10 -9.44
N VAL A 169 16.58 -29.82 -10.23
CA VAL A 169 15.60 -29.18 -11.12
C VAL A 169 14.59 -28.36 -10.30
N ARG A 170 14.05 -28.94 -9.22
CA ARG A 170 13.08 -28.25 -8.35
C ARG A 170 13.67 -27.07 -7.61
N ALA A 171 14.89 -27.22 -7.09
CA ALA A 171 15.59 -26.12 -6.42
C ALA A 171 15.85 -24.94 -7.37
N ARG A 172 16.23 -25.23 -8.61
CA ARG A 172 16.40 -24.22 -9.64
C ARG A 172 15.08 -23.55 -10.01
N GLU A 173 14.00 -24.31 -10.26
CA GLU A 173 12.67 -23.76 -10.54
C GLU A 173 12.17 -22.85 -9.42
N ASP A 174 12.39 -23.24 -8.15
CA ASP A 174 12.05 -22.43 -7.01
C ASP A 174 12.85 -21.11 -6.98
N ALA A 175 14.16 -21.16 -7.24
CA ALA A 175 15.00 -19.97 -7.33
C ALA A 175 14.54 -19.03 -8.45
N GLU A 176 14.21 -19.56 -9.62
CA GLU A 176 13.65 -18.81 -10.75
C GLU A 176 12.33 -18.12 -10.36
N ASN A 177 11.43 -18.83 -9.66
CA ASN A 177 10.16 -18.28 -9.21
C ASN A 177 10.32 -17.17 -8.18
N ARG A 178 11.25 -17.32 -7.22
CA ARG A 178 11.57 -16.29 -6.22
C ARG A 178 12.17 -15.06 -6.88
N ALA A 179 13.14 -15.23 -7.80
CA ALA A 179 13.72 -14.11 -8.53
C ALA A 179 12.68 -13.39 -9.40
N ALA A 180 11.81 -14.13 -10.10
CA ALA A 180 10.71 -13.55 -10.88
C ALA A 180 9.74 -12.72 -10.05
N LYS A 181 9.38 -13.22 -8.85
CA LYS A 181 8.53 -12.50 -7.91
C LYS A 181 9.18 -11.19 -7.46
N THR A 182 10.46 -11.24 -7.04
CA THR A 182 11.22 -10.04 -6.66
C THR A 182 11.24 -9.00 -7.77
N VAL A 183 11.50 -9.42 -9.02
CA VAL A 183 11.48 -8.52 -10.19
C VAL A 183 10.09 -7.93 -10.41
N GLY A 184 9.03 -8.73 -10.29
CA GLY A 184 7.65 -8.24 -10.43
C GLY A 184 7.30 -7.17 -9.39
N GLU A 185 7.64 -7.40 -8.13
CA GLU A 185 7.43 -6.45 -7.02
C GLU A 185 8.23 -5.15 -7.22
N GLU A 186 9.49 -5.25 -7.65
CA GLU A 186 10.32 -4.09 -7.93
C GLU A 186 9.81 -3.28 -9.12
N LEU A 187 9.41 -3.95 -10.21
CA LEU A 187 8.81 -3.31 -11.39
C LEU A 187 7.54 -2.56 -11.00
N ARG A 188 6.63 -3.19 -10.24
CA ARG A 188 5.43 -2.53 -9.72
C ARG A 188 5.78 -1.27 -8.94
N THR A 189 6.73 -1.36 -8.02
CA THR A 189 7.16 -0.22 -7.18
C THR A 189 7.67 0.93 -8.05
N ARG A 190 8.48 0.66 -9.06
CA ARG A 190 9.00 1.66 -10.00
C ARG A 190 7.89 2.27 -10.86
N LEU A 191 6.96 1.46 -11.35
CA LEU A 191 5.79 1.95 -12.09
C LEU A 191 4.92 2.86 -11.22
N MET A 192 4.61 2.46 -10.00
CA MET A 192 3.86 3.27 -9.05
C MET A 192 4.56 4.60 -8.75
N ALA A 193 5.87 4.58 -8.54
CA ALA A 193 6.66 5.81 -8.31
C ALA A 193 6.63 6.76 -9.51
N TYR A 194 6.53 6.24 -10.73
CA TYR A 194 6.37 7.06 -11.94
C TYR A 194 4.94 7.59 -12.07
N LEU A 195 3.94 6.70 -11.96
CA LEU A 195 2.52 7.02 -12.18
C LEU A 195 1.92 7.92 -11.10
N SER A 196 2.53 7.99 -9.91
CA SER A 196 2.13 8.88 -8.81
C SER A 196 2.56 10.33 -9.01
N ARG A 197 3.45 10.61 -9.99
CA ARG A 197 3.89 12.00 -10.26
C ARG A 197 2.73 12.81 -10.83
N PRO A 198 2.55 14.06 -10.36
CA PRO A 198 1.62 14.97 -11.02
C PRO A 198 2.09 15.23 -12.47
N ALA A 199 1.13 15.29 -13.38
CA ALA A 199 1.37 15.61 -14.79
C ALA A 199 1.80 17.07 -14.97
#